data_7d4e2ec38e4ced032dbdc86c75903629
#
_entry.id   7d4e2ec38e4ced032dbdc86c75903629
#
_cell.length_a   1.000
_cell.length_b   1.000
_cell.length_c   1.000
_cell.angle_alpha   90.00
_cell.angle_beta   90.00
_cell.angle_gamma   90.00
#
_symmetry.space_group_name_H-M   'P 1'
#
loop_
_entity.id
_entity.type
_entity.pdbx_description
1 polymer ?
#
loop_
_entity_poly.entity_id
_entity_poly.type
_entity_poly.pdbx_seq_one_letter_code
_entity_poly.pdbx_strand_id
1 'polypeptide(L)'
;MAETKAALSTFNMLTFKNEANLNLWIHFWEKHGDAFFSDLSKHGCTRVTFNRVWNKEGQFKGSTYLEYKSAEAFKACQIEIETWIAKPEWKELKKAEAILEATRNIILLDHSVTSDLSDDTPSPHHFSRQ
;
A
#
# COMPACT_ATOMS: atom_id res chain seq x y z
N MET A 1 -15.46 -23.10 2.19
CA MET A 1 -14.64 -22.64 1.09
C MET A 1 -13.33 -22.07 1.60
N ALA A 2 -12.24 -22.45 1.01
CA ALA A 2 -10.96 -21.96 1.44
C ALA A 2 -10.79 -20.48 1.06
N GLU A 3 -10.18 -19.72 1.95
CA GLU A 3 -9.81 -18.36 1.63
C GLU A 3 -8.71 -18.33 0.58
N THR A 4 -8.75 -17.32 -0.28
CA THR A 4 -7.67 -17.10 -1.21
C THR A 4 -6.49 -16.53 -0.45
N LYS A 5 -5.38 -17.26 -0.45
CA LYS A 5 -4.17 -16.79 0.21
C LYS A 5 -3.33 -16.00 -0.75
N ALA A 6 -2.67 -14.97 -0.23
CA ALA A 6 -1.74 -14.21 -1.03
C ALA A 6 -0.51 -15.07 -1.34
N ALA A 7 -0.01 -14.96 -2.55
CA ALA A 7 1.18 -15.68 -3.00
C ALA A 7 2.38 -14.76 -3.17
N LEU A 8 2.14 -13.53 -3.57
CA LEU A 8 3.18 -12.53 -3.82
C LEU A 8 2.83 -11.23 -3.11
N SER A 9 3.84 -10.45 -2.79
CA SER A 9 3.63 -9.11 -2.27
C SER A 9 4.64 -8.15 -2.86
N THR A 10 4.30 -6.85 -2.81
CA THR A 10 5.26 -5.81 -3.09
C THR A 10 5.31 -4.88 -1.88
N PHE A 11 6.50 -4.41 -1.57
CA PHE A 11 6.70 -3.44 -0.52
C PHE A 11 7.46 -2.26 -1.11
N ASN A 12 6.88 -1.08 -0.99
CA ASN A 12 7.47 0.14 -1.52
C ASN A 12 7.76 1.06 -0.35
N MET A 13 9.03 1.42 -0.19
CA MET A 13 9.42 2.43 0.79
C MET A 13 9.68 3.73 0.04
N LEU A 14 9.07 4.82 0.51
CA LEU A 14 9.20 6.12 -0.11
C LEU A 14 9.84 7.08 0.89
N THR A 15 10.89 7.77 0.47
CA THR A 15 11.55 8.77 1.29
C THR A 15 11.26 10.14 0.68
N PHE A 16 10.74 11.04 1.51
CA PHE A 16 10.35 12.38 1.09
C PHE A 16 11.34 13.41 1.60
N LYS A 17 11.45 14.50 0.88
CA LYS A 17 12.40 15.56 1.19
C LYS A 17 12.02 16.31 2.46
N ASN A 18 10.73 16.46 2.71
CA ASN A 18 10.21 17.19 3.85
C ASN A 18 8.82 16.70 4.22
N GLU A 19 8.30 17.22 5.33
CA GLU A 19 6.99 16.82 5.82
C GLU A 19 5.85 17.20 4.86
N ALA A 20 5.96 18.34 4.21
CA ALA A 20 4.93 18.77 3.28
C ALA A 20 4.77 17.78 2.12
N ASN A 21 5.89 17.26 1.60
CA ASN A 21 5.84 16.28 0.52
C ASN A 21 5.25 14.95 1.00
N LEU A 22 5.60 14.53 2.21
CA LEU A 22 4.99 13.34 2.81
C LEU A 22 3.48 13.53 2.95
N ASN A 23 3.05 14.68 3.45
CA ASN A 23 1.62 14.96 3.63
C ASN A 23 0.87 14.99 2.30
N LEU A 24 1.50 15.49 1.26
CA LEU A 24 0.90 15.48 -0.08
C LEU A 24 0.63 14.04 -0.54
N TRP A 25 1.59 13.15 -0.31
CA TRP A 25 1.43 11.73 -0.62
C TRP A 25 0.30 11.10 0.21
N ILE A 26 0.25 11.40 1.50
CA ILE A 26 -0.80 10.89 2.39
C ILE A 26 -2.17 11.34 1.90
N HIS A 27 -2.33 12.64 1.62
CA HIS A 27 -3.61 13.19 1.16
C HIS A 27 -4.05 12.59 -0.16
N PHE A 28 -3.10 12.32 -1.06
CA PHE A 28 -3.43 11.68 -2.32
C PHE A 28 -4.11 10.32 -2.08
N TRP A 29 -3.52 9.51 -1.19
CA TRP A 29 -4.06 8.18 -0.94
C TRP A 29 -5.31 8.20 -0.08
N GLU A 30 -5.46 9.18 0.80
CA GLU A 30 -6.72 9.36 1.52
C GLU A 30 -7.87 9.60 0.53
N LYS A 31 -7.59 10.33 -0.53
CA LYS A 31 -8.59 10.66 -1.54
C LYS A 31 -8.81 9.53 -2.53
N HIS A 32 -7.76 8.87 -2.98
CA HIS A 32 -7.82 7.94 -4.10
C HIS A 32 -7.61 6.48 -3.73
N GLY A 33 -7.25 6.18 -2.49
CA GLY A 33 -6.87 4.83 -2.09
C GLY A 33 -7.98 3.80 -2.29
N ASP A 34 -9.22 4.16 -1.97
CA ASP A 34 -10.34 3.23 -2.12
C ASP A 34 -10.55 2.85 -3.59
N ALA A 35 -10.54 3.83 -4.47
CA ALA A 35 -10.73 3.58 -5.91
C ALA A 35 -9.55 2.77 -6.47
N PHE A 36 -8.34 3.09 -6.05
CA PHE A 36 -7.15 2.36 -6.47
C PHE A 36 -7.24 0.90 -6.06
N PHE A 37 -7.54 0.63 -4.80
CA PHE A 37 -7.69 -0.75 -4.34
C PHE A 37 -8.84 -1.46 -5.05
N SER A 38 -9.96 -0.78 -5.24
CA SER A 38 -11.10 -1.36 -5.94
C SER A 38 -10.68 -1.85 -7.33
N ASP A 39 -9.94 -1.02 -8.07
CA ASP A 39 -9.48 -1.40 -9.40
C ASP A 39 -8.50 -2.57 -9.35
N LEU A 40 -7.54 -2.54 -8.42
CA LEU A 40 -6.58 -3.63 -8.31
C LEU A 40 -7.22 -4.93 -7.85
N SER A 41 -8.22 -4.86 -6.99
CA SER A 41 -8.86 -6.06 -6.46
C SER A 41 -9.56 -6.87 -7.57
N LYS A 42 -10.02 -6.20 -8.61
CA LYS A 42 -10.62 -6.88 -9.76
C LYS A 42 -9.61 -7.77 -10.48
N HIS A 43 -8.34 -7.51 -10.31
CA HIS A 43 -7.25 -8.25 -10.96
C HIS A 43 -6.53 -9.19 -10.00
N GLY A 44 -7.04 -9.33 -8.78
CA GLY A 44 -6.50 -10.30 -7.84
C GLY A 44 -5.59 -9.74 -6.76
N CYS A 45 -5.54 -8.42 -6.60
CA CYS A 45 -4.90 -7.82 -5.43
C CYS A 45 -5.81 -8.07 -4.22
N THR A 46 -5.26 -8.65 -3.15
CA THR A 46 -6.04 -9.04 -1.99
C THR A 46 -5.92 -8.06 -0.84
N ARG A 47 -4.92 -7.21 -0.85
CA ARG A 47 -4.71 -6.26 0.23
C ARG A 47 -3.81 -5.13 -0.23
N VAL A 48 -4.11 -3.92 0.22
CA VAL A 48 -3.22 -2.76 0.05
C VAL A 48 -3.22 -2.01 1.38
N THR A 49 -2.04 -1.65 1.86
CA THR A 49 -1.94 -0.73 2.99
C THR A 49 -1.07 0.44 2.60
N PHE A 50 -1.42 1.62 3.12
CA PHE A 50 -0.63 2.84 2.97
C PHE A 50 -0.17 3.21 4.37
N ASN A 51 1.12 3.41 4.55
CA ASN A 51 1.70 3.51 5.88
C ASN A 51 2.57 4.74 6.01
N ARG A 52 2.58 5.30 7.20
CA ARG A 52 3.54 6.35 7.56
C ARG A 52 4.53 5.75 8.56
N VAL A 53 5.82 5.93 8.30
CA VAL A 53 6.86 5.47 9.22
C VAL A 53 6.85 6.42 10.41
N TRP A 54 6.75 5.87 11.63
CA TRP A 54 6.60 6.68 12.84
C TRP A 54 7.85 6.70 13.73
N ASN A 55 8.74 5.73 13.53
CA ASN A 55 9.87 5.56 14.46
C ASN A 55 11.21 6.09 13.93
N LYS A 56 11.17 6.91 12.87
CA LYS A 56 12.38 7.49 12.27
C LYS A 56 12.32 9.00 12.41
N GLU A 57 12.69 9.48 13.59
CA GLU A 57 12.68 10.90 13.88
C GLU A 57 13.55 11.66 12.89
N GLY A 58 13.05 12.79 12.39
CA GLY A 58 13.77 13.60 11.43
C GLY A 58 13.77 13.06 10.01
N GLN A 59 13.10 11.92 9.76
CA GLN A 59 12.96 11.36 8.43
C GLN A 59 11.50 11.36 8.03
N PHE A 60 11.24 11.58 6.75
CA PHE A 60 9.87 11.67 6.24
C PHE A 60 9.66 10.50 5.28
N LYS A 61 9.08 9.42 5.77
CA LYS A 61 8.95 8.19 5.01
C LYS A 61 7.53 7.64 5.07
N GLY A 62 7.09 7.09 3.95
CA GLY A 62 5.87 6.33 3.87
C GLY A 62 6.14 5.00 3.20
N SER A 63 5.17 4.12 3.23
CA SER A 63 5.30 2.84 2.53
C SER A 63 3.95 2.37 2.05
N THR A 64 3.98 1.54 1.00
CA THR A 64 2.80 0.82 0.55
C THR A 64 3.12 -0.67 0.55
N TYR A 65 2.12 -1.46 0.88
CA TYR A 65 2.24 -2.91 0.90
C TYR A 65 1.06 -3.49 0.15
N LEU A 66 1.35 -4.34 -0.84
CA LEU A 66 0.31 -4.94 -1.66
C LEU A 66 0.49 -6.46 -1.67
N GLU A 67 -0.62 -7.19 -1.59
CA GLU A 67 -0.62 -8.65 -1.68
C GLU A 67 -1.43 -9.07 -2.89
N TYR A 68 -0.96 -10.11 -3.57
CA TYR A 68 -1.57 -10.64 -4.78
C TYR A 68 -1.79 -12.13 -4.63
N LYS A 69 -2.92 -12.63 -5.15
CA LYS A 69 -3.27 -14.05 -5.00
C LYS A 69 -2.43 -14.97 -5.89
N SER A 70 -1.77 -14.44 -6.93
CA SER A 70 -1.02 -15.26 -7.88
C SER A 70 -0.06 -14.38 -8.67
N ALA A 71 0.84 -15.02 -9.41
CA ALA A 71 1.74 -14.31 -10.33
C ALA A 71 0.95 -13.63 -11.45
N GLU A 72 -0.11 -14.26 -11.93
CA GLU A 72 -0.96 -13.67 -12.95
C GLU A 72 -1.66 -12.43 -12.43
N ALA A 73 -2.13 -12.49 -11.17
CA ALA A 73 -2.74 -11.32 -10.54
C ALA A 73 -1.74 -10.18 -10.42
N PHE A 74 -0.50 -10.48 -10.04
CA PHE A 74 0.55 -9.47 -9.97
C PHE A 74 0.73 -8.77 -11.32
N LYS A 75 0.83 -9.55 -12.40
CA LYS A 75 1.03 -8.99 -13.74
C LYS A 75 -0.15 -8.12 -14.17
N ALA A 76 -1.37 -8.59 -13.92
CA ALA A 76 -2.57 -7.82 -14.27
C ALA A 76 -2.64 -6.52 -13.47
N CYS A 77 -2.24 -6.56 -12.21
CA CYS A 77 -2.24 -5.37 -11.37
C CYS A 77 -1.17 -4.36 -11.83
N GLN A 78 -0.03 -4.84 -12.35
CA GLN A 78 0.97 -3.92 -12.88
C GLN A 78 0.42 -3.11 -14.05
N ILE A 79 -0.36 -3.75 -14.91
CA ILE A 79 -1.01 -3.06 -16.03
C ILE A 79 -1.99 -2.01 -15.51
N GLU A 80 -2.77 -2.37 -14.50
CA GLU A 80 -3.73 -1.44 -13.90
C GLU A 80 -3.03 -0.26 -13.22
N ILE A 81 -1.90 -0.52 -12.56
CA ILE A 81 -1.11 0.55 -11.94
C ILE A 81 -0.59 1.50 -13.01
N GLU A 82 -0.14 0.99 -14.15
CA GLU A 82 0.29 1.84 -15.26
C GLU A 82 -0.84 2.74 -15.76
N THR A 83 -2.06 2.21 -15.78
CA THR A 83 -3.25 3.00 -16.12
C THR A 83 -3.45 4.14 -15.13
N TRP A 84 -3.27 3.86 -13.84
CA TRP A 84 -3.37 4.89 -12.80
C TRP A 84 -2.30 5.95 -12.95
N ILE A 85 -1.05 5.54 -13.22
CA ILE A 85 0.07 6.48 -13.39
C ILE A 85 -0.18 7.43 -14.57
N ALA A 86 -0.92 6.98 -15.57
CA ALA A 86 -1.24 7.80 -16.74
C ALA A 86 -2.37 8.78 -16.49
N LYS A 87 -3.09 8.68 -15.37
CA LYS A 87 -4.20 9.58 -15.07
C LYS A 87 -3.70 10.98 -14.71
N PRO A 88 -4.47 12.03 -15.05
CA PRO A 88 -4.08 13.39 -14.67
C PRO A 88 -3.88 13.56 -13.15
N GLU A 89 -4.67 12.88 -12.34
CA GLU A 89 -4.57 12.94 -10.87
C GLU A 89 -3.20 12.53 -10.37
N TRP A 90 -2.53 11.60 -11.05
CA TRP A 90 -1.22 11.13 -10.64
C TRP A 90 -0.17 12.24 -10.66
N LYS A 91 -0.42 13.31 -11.39
CA LYS A 91 0.51 14.46 -11.42
C LYS A 91 0.65 15.09 -10.04
N GLU A 92 -0.42 15.07 -9.25
CA GLU A 92 -0.35 15.58 -7.88
C GLU A 92 0.61 14.73 -7.03
N LEU A 93 0.55 13.42 -7.23
CA LEU A 93 1.43 12.52 -6.49
C LEU A 93 2.90 12.71 -6.87
N LYS A 94 3.17 13.00 -8.15
CA LYS A 94 4.54 13.23 -8.61
C LYS A 94 5.17 14.44 -7.93
N LYS A 95 4.37 15.41 -7.51
CA LYS A 95 4.89 16.60 -6.83
C LYS A 95 5.52 16.28 -5.47
N ALA A 96 5.21 15.11 -4.91
CA ALA A 96 5.81 14.68 -3.66
C ALA A 96 7.30 14.33 -3.81
N GLU A 97 7.76 14.04 -5.03
CA GLU A 97 9.16 13.82 -5.35
C GLU A 97 9.83 12.80 -4.42
N ALA A 98 9.19 11.67 -4.25
CA ALA A 98 9.71 10.63 -3.37
C ALA A 98 10.83 9.84 -4.03
N ILE A 99 11.79 9.40 -3.21
CA ILE A 99 12.75 8.40 -3.63
C ILE A 99 12.15 7.05 -3.27
N LEU A 100 11.99 6.19 -4.25
CA LEU A 100 11.32 4.91 -4.10
C LEU A 100 12.30 3.75 -4.07
N GLU A 101 12.15 2.90 -3.05
CA GLU A 101 12.78 1.58 -3.02
C GLU A 101 11.65 0.55 -3.03
N ALA A 102 11.66 -0.34 -4.00
CA ALA A 102 10.61 -1.35 -4.14
C ALA A 102 11.20 -2.74 -4.06
N THR A 103 10.51 -3.63 -3.36
CA THR A 103 10.84 -5.05 -3.36
C THR A 103 9.63 -5.84 -3.81
N ARG A 104 9.88 -6.95 -4.49
CA ARG A 104 8.86 -7.91 -4.87
C ARG A 104 9.17 -9.21 -4.17
N ASN A 105 8.19 -9.76 -3.47
CA ASN A 105 8.42 -10.83 -2.52
C ASN A 105 7.54 -12.03 -2.81
N ILE A 106 8.10 -13.22 -2.61
CA ILE A 106 7.33 -14.44 -2.61
C ILE A 106 6.97 -14.72 -1.16
N ILE A 107 5.69 -14.91 -0.89
CA ILE A 107 5.25 -15.18 0.47
C ILE A 107 5.51 -16.65 0.76
N LEU A 108 6.42 -16.90 1.69
CA LEU A 108 6.80 -18.28 2.04
C LEU A 108 5.90 -18.85 3.13
N LEU A 109 5.54 -18.03 4.10
CA LEU A 109 4.70 -18.45 5.23
C LEU A 109 3.70 -17.32 5.47
N ASP A 110 2.46 -17.69 5.68
CA ASP A 110 1.39 -16.73 5.89
C ASP A 110 0.62 -17.12 7.15
N HIS A 111 0.79 -16.34 8.21
CA HIS A 111 0.09 -16.52 9.46
C HIS A 111 -0.82 -15.32 9.67
N SER A 112 -2.10 -15.56 9.83
CA SER A 112 -3.06 -14.47 10.02
C SER A 112 -4.09 -14.85 11.06
N VAL A 113 -4.65 -13.83 11.69
CA VAL A 113 -5.72 -14.00 12.66
C VAL A 113 -7.01 -14.22 11.90
N THR A 114 -7.86 -15.10 12.43
CA THR A 114 -9.16 -15.35 11.81
C THR A 114 -10.08 -14.15 11.98
N SER A 115 -11.14 -14.09 11.18
CA SER A 115 -12.09 -13.00 11.24
C SER A 115 -12.78 -12.88 12.60
N ASP A 116 -12.83 -13.96 13.37
CA ASP A 116 -13.44 -13.94 14.70
C ASP A 116 -12.78 -12.94 15.64
N LEU A 117 -11.52 -12.64 15.42
CA LEU A 117 -10.75 -11.78 16.30
C LEU A 117 -10.72 -10.34 15.84
N SER A 118 -11.42 -10.01 14.77
CA SER A 118 -11.38 -8.66 14.22
C SER A 118 -11.88 -7.61 15.20
N ASP A 119 -12.87 -7.95 16.02
CA ASP A 119 -13.45 -7.01 16.99
C ASP A 119 -12.46 -6.64 18.09
N ASP A 120 -11.49 -7.49 18.35
CA ASP A 120 -10.49 -7.27 19.36
C ASP A 120 -9.26 -6.53 18.80
N THR A 121 -9.24 -6.28 17.51
CA THR A 121 -8.13 -5.61 16.87
C THR A 121 -8.06 -4.16 17.33
N PRO A 122 -6.91 -3.70 17.83
CA PRO A 122 -6.79 -2.31 18.24
C PRO A 122 -7.00 -1.37 17.06
N SER A 123 -7.65 -0.24 17.34
CA SER A 123 -7.80 0.78 16.33
C SER A 123 -6.43 1.33 15.92
N PRO A 124 -6.22 1.63 14.63
CA PRO A 124 -4.98 2.28 14.20
C PRO A 124 -4.63 3.54 14.97
N HIS A 125 -5.64 4.21 15.53
CA HIS A 125 -5.40 5.41 16.31
C HIS A 125 -4.61 5.18 17.58
N HIS A 126 -4.57 3.95 18.07
CA HIS A 126 -3.79 3.62 19.25
C HIS A 126 -2.29 3.84 19.04
N PHE A 127 -1.84 3.79 17.80
CA PHE A 127 -0.42 3.91 17.49
C PHE A 127 -0.01 5.30 17.04
N SER A 128 -0.97 6.17 16.78
CA SER A 128 -0.69 7.49 16.23
C SER A 128 0.03 8.43 17.20
N ARG A 129 0.06 8.09 18.47
CA ARG A 129 0.65 8.92 19.51
C ARG A 129 2.07 8.52 19.89
N GLN A 130 2.56 7.47 19.29
CA GLN A 130 3.86 6.93 19.67
C GLN A 130 5.02 7.81 19.18
#